data_b99b6258752e2599d1f69dc4d63b5d09
#
_entry.id   b99b6258752e2599d1f69dc4d63b5d09
#
_cell.length_a   1.000
_cell.length_b   1.000
_cell.length_c   1.000
_cell.angle_alpha   90.00
_cell.angle_beta   90.00
_cell.angle_gamma   90.00
#
_symmetry.space_group_name_H-M   'P 1'
#
loop_
_entity.id
_entity.type
_entity.pdbx_description
1 polymer ?
#
loop_
_entity_poly.entity_id
_entity_poly.type
_entity_poly.pdbx_seq_one_letter_code
_entity_poly.pdbx_strand_id
1 'polypeptide(L)'
;MEYLGQCPKCKGWNTYKEVSQEELQAKAEAVRKPGQNDESRAVPITEVEITSHQRMSTDMSEFDRVLGGETPVTGIVLPSLQLLAGDPGIGKSTLLVKCGGNIARSKGNVIYVTGEEDKSAVTARAMRVDAMHPNLHLMATYHIEYVEAEVARLEPWLLIVDSTQTMKMPDIDSDLGSERQVKGLAHFLRRLVNDKERAHAMSALLVGHVTKDGQAAGPKTLEHLVDATLYFEGDKERSLRTLRADKNRFNSTSDIGMMEMTQAGLQDITSPSNHLLAQRLAGAAGSVVIAACSGGMNSRRSVLVEVQVLIGNKELPRRQLNVTGLSIPRVALMCGVLARKTEVELEPCELFAGTVGGLAIEERAADLGVAVAIASAVEERPVHDDVVVFGEVGMMGEVRDVPQVIPRLKEAASLGFRRAIVPPLKELEPIDGIELVRVSTLSQAIEAALV
;
A
#
# COMPACT_ATOMS: atom_id res chain seq x y z
N MET A 1 22.16 49.52 -31.37
CA MET A 1 20.73 49.88 -31.24
C MET A 1 20.36 49.81 -29.78
N GLU A 2 20.11 50.96 -29.16
CA GLU A 2 19.62 50.98 -27.78
C GLU A 2 18.17 50.51 -27.78
N TYR A 3 17.91 49.39 -27.12
CA TYR A 3 16.57 48.86 -26.95
C TYR A 3 15.93 49.55 -25.73
N LEU A 4 15.16 50.59 -25.98
CA LEU A 4 14.39 51.32 -24.97
C LEU A 4 13.08 50.54 -24.68
N GLY A 5 13.14 49.51 -23.86
CA GLY A 5 11.96 48.70 -23.52
C GLY A 5 11.90 48.31 -22.07
N GLN A 6 10.67 48.04 -21.60
CA GLN A 6 10.42 47.53 -20.26
C GLN A 6 10.54 46.01 -20.25
N CYS A 7 11.28 45.43 -19.28
CA CYS A 7 11.40 43.99 -19.14
C CYS A 7 10.04 43.39 -18.73
N PRO A 8 9.48 42.41 -19.47
CA PRO A 8 8.21 41.80 -19.14
C PRO A 8 8.25 41.01 -17.83
N LYS A 9 9.44 40.57 -17.36
CA LYS A 9 9.63 39.75 -16.18
C LYS A 9 9.84 40.59 -14.91
N CYS A 10 10.72 41.62 -14.94
CA CYS A 10 11.01 42.45 -13.77
C CYS A 10 10.37 43.85 -13.86
N LYS A 11 9.68 44.18 -14.96
CA LYS A 11 9.07 45.50 -15.26
C LYS A 11 10.02 46.70 -15.15
N GLY A 12 11.32 46.47 -15.03
CA GLY A 12 12.35 47.51 -15.04
C GLY A 12 12.59 48.02 -16.44
N TRP A 13 12.90 49.36 -16.61
CA TRP A 13 13.29 49.97 -17.85
C TRP A 13 14.81 49.85 -18.06
N ASN A 14 15.25 49.61 -19.30
CA ASN A 14 16.66 49.50 -19.68
C ASN A 14 17.46 48.41 -18.91
N THR A 15 16.80 47.34 -18.52
CA THR A 15 17.43 46.20 -17.81
C THR A 15 17.97 45.13 -18.75
N TYR A 16 17.81 45.27 -20.06
CA TYR A 16 18.42 44.39 -21.04
C TYR A 16 19.90 44.74 -21.21
N LYS A 17 20.78 43.78 -21.00
CA LYS A 17 22.18 43.85 -21.39
C LYS A 17 22.34 43.13 -22.73
N GLU A 18 23.01 43.79 -23.69
CA GLU A 18 23.42 43.14 -24.92
C GLU A 18 24.46 42.07 -24.56
N VAL A 19 24.13 40.82 -24.83
CA VAL A 19 25.06 39.69 -24.61
C VAL A 19 25.77 39.48 -25.93
N SER A 20 27.10 39.58 -25.94
CA SER A 20 27.89 39.38 -27.15
C SER A 20 27.70 37.96 -27.72
N GLN A 21 27.84 37.80 -29.03
CA GLN A 21 27.79 36.47 -29.65
C GLN A 21 28.85 35.52 -29.09
N GLU A 22 29.99 36.06 -28.64
CA GLU A 22 31.06 35.30 -27.98
C GLU A 22 30.64 34.79 -26.61
N GLU A 23 29.90 35.59 -25.80
CA GLU A 23 29.37 35.15 -24.51
C GLU A 23 28.24 34.12 -24.67
N LEU A 24 27.42 34.24 -25.72
CA LEU A 24 26.41 33.23 -26.06
C LEU A 24 27.06 31.94 -26.55
N GLN A 25 28.12 32.01 -27.34
CA GLN A 25 28.88 30.84 -27.76
C GLN A 25 29.65 30.22 -26.62
N ALA A 26 30.29 30.98 -25.74
CA ALA A 26 30.97 30.47 -24.55
C ALA A 26 29.99 29.76 -23.57
N LYS A 27 28.79 30.33 -23.37
CA LYS A 27 27.73 29.66 -22.59
C LYS A 27 27.20 28.39 -23.28
N ALA A 28 27.06 28.41 -24.61
CA ALA A 28 26.65 27.23 -25.36
C ALA A 28 27.74 26.13 -25.39
N GLU A 29 29.03 26.54 -25.43
CA GLU A 29 30.15 25.59 -25.33
C GLU A 29 30.34 25.04 -23.91
N ALA A 30 30.12 25.85 -22.88
CA ALA A 30 30.13 25.39 -21.47
C ALA A 30 29.03 24.35 -21.20
N VAL A 31 27.88 24.46 -21.88
CA VAL A 31 26.81 23.46 -21.83
C VAL A 31 27.13 22.21 -22.68
N ARG A 32 28.04 22.34 -23.68
CA ARG A 32 28.33 21.24 -24.61
C ARG A 32 29.52 20.35 -24.26
N LYS A 33 30.30 20.65 -23.25
CA LYS A 33 31.44 19.82 -22.82
C LYS A 33 31.15 19.21 -21.44
N PRO A 34 30.50 18.03 -21.38
CA PRO A 34 30.46 17.29 -20.13
C PRO A 34 31.90 16.95 -19.74
N GLY A 35 32.24 17.14 -18.44
CA GLY A 35 33.51 16.73 -17.88
C GLY A 35 33.75 15.21 -18.05
N GLN A 36 35.00 14.77 -17.94
CA GLN A 36 35.33 13.32 -18.10
C GLN A 36 34.58 12.38 -17.12
N ASN A 37 34.03 12.92 -16.03
CA ASN A 37 33.27 12.21 -15.00
C ASN A 37 31.79 12.65 -14.91
N ASP A 38 31.21 13.17 -16.01
CA ASP A 38 29.86 13.70 -16.00
C ASP A 38 28.84 12.56 -16.22
N GLU A 39 27.98 12.32 -15.24
CA GLU A 39 26.84 11.38 -15.31
C GLU A 39 25.87 11.68 -16.46
N SER A 40 25.99 12.85 -17.12
CA SER A 40 25.19 13.21 -18.29
C SER A 40 25.67 12.54 -19.58
N ARG A 41 26.81 11.86 -19.59
CA ARG A 41 27.31 11.11 -20.76
C ARG A 41 26.52 9.83 -20.97
N ALA A 42 26.08 9.60 -22.21
CA ALA A 42 25.53 8.32 -22.58
C ALA A 42 26.64 7.24 -22.54
N VAL A 43 26.42 6.20 -21.77
CA VAL A 43 27.28 5.01 -21.72
C VAL A 43 26.48 3.78 -22.15
N PRO A 44 27.12 2.76 -22.75
CA PRO A 44 26.45 1.51 -23.04
C PRO A 44 25.84 0.91 -21.76
N ILE A 45 24.62 0.40 -21.83
CA ILE A 45 23.94 -0.20 -20.66
C ILE A 45 24.74 -1.36 -20.06
N THR A 46 25.56 -2.04 -20.86
CA THR A 46 26.44 -3.13 -20.44
C THR A 46 27.64 -2.69 -19.60
N GLU A 47 27.95 -1.38 -19.62
CA GLU A 47 29.05 -0.78 -18.85
C GLU A 47 28.56 -0.13 -17.55
N VAL A 48 27.22 -0.10 -17.33
CA VAL A 48 26.62 0.44 -16.10
C VAL A 48 26.71 -0.59 -15.00
N GLU A 49 27.48 -0.30 -13.96
CA GLU A 49 27.53 -1.15 -12.76
C GLU A 49 26.19 -1.13 -12.02
N ILE A 50 25.64 -2.32 -11.78
CA ILE A 50 24.43 -2.45 -10.94
C ILE A 50 24.87 -2.32 -9.49
N THR A 51 24.63 -1.14 -8.91
CA THR A 51 24.80 -0.94 -7.48
C THR A 51 23.51 -1.33 -6.75
N SER A 52 23.62 -2.23 -5.77
CA SER A 52 22.49 -2.53 -4.88
C SER A 52 22.13 -1.28 -4.08
N HIS A 53 20.86 -0.92 -4.07
CA HIS A 53 20.41 0.21 -3.25
C HIS A 53 20.62 -0.09 -1.77
N GLN A 54 21.26 0.82 -1.05
CA GLN A 54 21.33 0.76 0.40
C GLN A 54 19.91 0.89 0.97
N ARG A 55 19.58 0.08 1.97
CA ARG A 55 18.27 0.11 2.64
C ARG A 55 18.42 0.35 4.14
N MET A 56 17.39 0.92 4.70
CA MET A 56 17.26 1.22 6.12
C MET A 56 15.99 0.56 6.65
N SER A 57 16.13 -0.41 7.55
CA SER A 57 14.99 -1.03 8.23
C SER A 57 14.29 -0.01 9.11
N THR A 58 12.97 -0.10 9.16
CA THR A 58 12.13 0.67 10.08
C THR A 58 11.93 -0.04 11.41
N ASP A 59 12.47 -1.26 11.58
CA ASP A 59 12.20 -2.18 12.68
C ASP A 59 10.68 -2.49 12.85
N MET A 60 9.95 -2.40 11.73
CA MET A 60 8.55 -2.80 11.59
C MET A 60 8.47 -3.76 10.40
N SER A 61 8.38 -5.06 10.68
CA SER A 61 8.53 -6.11 9.66
C SER A 61 7.49 -6.02 8.55
N GLU A 62 6.27 -5.62 8.88
CA GLU A 62 5.18 -5.47 7.92
C GLU A 62 5.34 -4.20 7.06
N PHE A 63 5.93 -3.15 7.61
CA PHE A 63 6.27 -1.94 6.86
C PHE A 63 7.44 -2.21 5.90
N ASP A 64 8.52 -2.79 6.41
CA ASP A 64 9.71 -3.11 5.63
C ASP A 64 9.40 -4.08 4.49
N ARG A 65 8.50 -5.04 4.70
CA ARG A 65 8.06 -5.98 3.67
C ARG A 65 7.39 -5.30 2.49
N VAL A 66 6.52 -4.31 2.74
CA VAL A 66 5.85 -3.54 1.68
C VAL A 66 6.84 -2.67 0.90
N LEU A 67 7.83 -2.11 1.59
CA LEU A 67 8.91 -1.37 0.94
C LEU A 67 9.84 -2.28 0.14
N GLY A 68 9.95 -3.54 0.56
CA GLY A 68 10.69 -4.58 -0.13
C GLY A 68 12.17 -4.63 0.20
N GLY A 69 12.88 -5.45 -0.56
CA GLY A 69 14.25 -5.85 -0.36
C GLY A 69 14.34 -7.35 -0.16
N GLU A 70 15.55 -7.87 -0.14
CA GLU A 70 15.82 -9.26 0.17
C GLU A 70 16.38 -9.37 1.58
N THR A 71 15.89 -10.35 2.34
CA THR A 71 16.38 -10.58 3.70
C THR A 71 17.89 -10.86 3.69
N PRO A 72 18.73 -10.21 4.54
CA PRO A 72 18.32 -9.39 5.70
C PRO A 72 18.14 -7.88 5.43
N VAL A 73 18.20 -7.41 4.20
CA VAL A 73 18.25 -5.99 3.86
C VAL A 73 16.92 -5.53 3.27
N THR A 74 15.97 -5.21 4.15
CA THR A 74 14.63 -4.70 3.79
C THR A 74 14.44 -3.26 4.27
N GLY A 75 13.39 -2.58 3.80
CA GLY A 75 12.98 -1.27 4.28
C GLY A 75 13.20 -0.11 3.32
N ILE A 76 13.34 1.09 3.85
CA ILE A 76 13.47 2.35 3.11
C ILE A 76 14.74 2.36 2.27
N VAL A 77 14.63 2.58 0.97
CA VAL A 77 15.78 2.76 0.07
C VAL A 77 16.41 4.13 0.30
N LEU A 78 17.74 4.17 0.32
CA LEU A 78 18.54 5.39 0.48
C LEU A 78 19.34 5.69 -0.82
N PRO A 79 19.22 6.90 -1.38
CA PRO A 79 18.23 7.94 -1.08
C PRO A 79 16.88 7.64 -1.72
N SER A 80 15.77 8.08 -1.09
CA SER A 80 14.44 8.02 -1.71
C SER A 80 13.46 9.05 -1.15
N LEU A 81 12.48 9.42 -1.96
CA LEU A 81 11.34 10.23 -1.57
C LEU A 81 10.07 9.38 -1.63
N GLN A 82 9.40 9.18 -0.48
CA GLN A 82 8.24 8.31 -0.35
C GLN A 82 7.02 9.10 0.12
N LEU A 83 5.84 8.66 -0.28
CA LEU A 83 4.55 9.22 0.14
C LEU A 83 3.75 8.16 0.89
N LEU A 84 3.29 8.49 2.10
CA LEU A 84 2.31 7.74 2.85
C LEU A 84 0.97 8.44 2.78
N ALA A 85 0.01 7.84 2.10
CA ALA A 85 -1.36 8.33 1.93
C ALA A 85 -2.35 7.51 2.77
N GLY A 86 -3.51 8.06 3.04
CA GLY A 86 -4.60 7.38 3.75
C GLY A 86 -5.56 8.35 4.39
N ASP A 87 -6.70 7.85 4.85
CA ASP A 87 -7.75 8.66 5.45
C ASP A 87 -7.27 9.42 6.70
N PRO A 88 -7.85 10.61 6.99
CA PRO A 88 -7.62 11.31 8.24
C PRO A 88 -7.99 10.42 9.44
N GLY A 89 -7.10 10.37 10.46
CA GLY A 89 -7.34 9.62 11.69
C GLY A 89 -7.08 8.11 11.59
N ILE A 90 -6.61 7.56 10.46
CA ILE A 90 -6.33 6.13 10.31
C ILE A 90 -5.09 5.66 11.10
N GLY A 91 -4.20 6.60 11.49
CA GLY A 91 -3.01 6.30 12.27
C GLY A 91 -1.67 6.57 11.58
N LYS A 92 -1.65 7.33 10.45
CA LYS A 92 -0.42 7.65 9.71
C LYS A 92 0.66 8.28 10.59
N SER A 93 0.33 9.33 11.32
CA SER A 93 1.27 10.02 12.22
C SER A 93 1.78 9.09 13.34
N THR A 94 0.94 8.17 13.83
CA THR A 94 1.34 7.16 14.81
C THR A 94 2.37 6.18 14.23
N LEU A 95 2.12 5.71 13.01
CA LEU A 95 3.04 4.85 12.26
C LEU A 95 4.40 5.51 12.07
N LEU A 96 4.39 6.77 11.61
CA LEU A 96 5.62 7.50 11.28
C LEU A 96 6.42 7.93 12.50
N VAL A 97 5.77 8.30 13.60
CA VAL A 97 6.47 8.58 14.87
C VAL A 97 7.16 7.31 15.37
N LYS A 98 6.50 6.14 15.32
CA LYS A 98 7.11 4.86 15.68
C LYS A 98 8.28 4.50 14.77
N CYS A 99 8.10 4.60 13.46
CA CYS A 99 9.15 4.41 12.47
C CYS A 99 10.36 5.34 12.74
N GLY A 100 10.10 6.63 12.94
CA GLY A 100 11.15 7.62 13.24
C GLY A 100 11.91 7.30 14.54
N GLY A 101 11.22 6.87 15.59
CA GLY A 101 11.86 6.46 16.85
C GLY A 101 12.76 5.23 16.70
N ASN A 102 12.30 4.24 15.94
CA ASN A 102 13.09 3.04 15.67
C ASN A 102 14.35 3.36 14.86
N ILE A 103 14.22 4.16 13.80
CA ILE A 103 15.37 4.60 12.99
C ILE A 103 16.32 5.49 13.81
N ALA A 104 15.79 6.39 14.65
CA ALA A 104 16.61 7.20 15.55
C ALA A 104 17.46 6.35 16.49
N ARG A 105 16.92 5.20 16.91
CA ARG A 105 17.60 4.24 17.81
C ARG A 105 18.66 3.42 17.08
N SER A 106 18.38 3.02 15.82
CA SER A 106 19.24 2.08 15.08
C SER A 106 20.26 2.75 14.16
N LYS A 107 19.98 3.96 13.65
CA LYS A 107 20.83 4.64 12.65
C LYS A 107 21.38 5.98 13.12
N GLY A 108 20.58 6.85 13.69
CA GLY A 108 21.00 8.18 14.09
C GLY A 108 19.90 9.23 13.91
N ASN A 109 20.28 10.47 13.62
CA ASN A 109 19.34 11.58 13.59
C ASN A 109 18.16 11.37 12.61
N VAL A 110 16.95 11.63 13.12
CA VAL A 110 15.70 11.69 12.37
C VAL A 110 15.05 13.03 12.68
N ILE A 111 14.55 13.71 11.67
CA ILE A 111 13.76 14.95 11.84
C ILE A 111 12.30 14.63 11.52
N TYR A 112 11.41 14.91 12.47
CA TYR A 112 9.96 14.88 12.30
C TYR A 112 9.43 16.30 12.28
N VAL A 113 8.89 16.71 11.12
CA VAL A 113 8.30 18.03 10.93
C VAL A 113 6.80 17.90 10.96
N THR A 114 6.14 18.67 11.82
CA THR A 114 4.69 18.80 11.86
C THR A 114 4.25 20.22 11.53
N GLY A 115 3.28 20.36 10.65
CA GLY A 115 2.60 21.63 10.38
C GLY A 115 1.18 21.69 10.94
N GLU A 116 0.69 20.59 11.52
CA GLU A 116 -0.70 20.47 12.01
C GLU A 116 -0.78 20.43 13.54
N GLU A 117 0.17 19.78 14.18
CA GLU A 117 0.14 19.51 15.62
C GLU A 117 1.25 20.26 16.36
N ASP A 118 1.03 20.58 17.62
CA ASP A 118 2.06 21.11 18.49
C ASP A 118 3.05 20.01 18.94
N LYS A 119 4.22 20.45 19.45
CA LYS A 119 5.27 19.54 19.92
C LYS A 119 4.79 18.62 21.04
N SER A 120 3.90 19.11 21.92
CA SER A 120 3.40 18.34 23.07
C SER A 120 2.56 17.14 22.62
N ALA A 121 1.67 17.34 21.63
CA ALA A 121 0.82 16.29 21.08
C ALA A 121 1.66 15.17 20.42
N VAL A 122 2.64 15.55 19.59
CA VAL A 122 3.54 14.57 18.96
C VAL A 122 4.41 13.86 20.00
N THR A 123 4.90 14.58 21.03
CA THR A 123 5.69 13.96 22.12
C THR A 123 4.85 12.97 22.93
N ALA A 124 3.61 13.30 23.27
CA ALA A 124 2.71 12.39 23.98
C ALA A 124 2.45 11.11 23.14
N ARG A 125 2.32 11.26 21.82
CA ARG A 125 2.22 10.11 20.89
C ARG A 125 3.50 9.29 20.90
N ALA A 126 4.68 9.92 20.82
CA ALA A 126 5.96 9.23 20.85
C ALA A 126 6.15 8.43 22.16
N MET A 127 5.77 8.99 23.30
CA MET A 127 5.76 8.26 24.59
C MET A 127 4.87 7.01 24.53
N ARG A 128 3.67 7.15 24.01
CA ARG A 128 2.69 6.04 23.94
C ARG A 128 3.16 4.88 23.06
N VAL A 129 3.92 5.15 22.01
CA VAL A 129 4.38 4.13 21.04
C VAL A 129 5.84 3.71 21.24
N ASP A 130 6.43 4.06 22.39
CA ASP A 130 7.85 3.79 22.71
C ASP A 130 8.82 4.32 21.65
N ALA A 131 8.59 5.54 21.16
CA ALA A 131 9.42 6.17 20.13
C ALA A 131 10.34 7.28 20.69
N MET A 132 10.39 7.45 22.01
CA MET A 132 11.23 8.50 22.63
C MET A 132 12.71 8.16 22.48
N HIS A 133 13.43 9.00 21.74
CA HIS A 133 14.87 8.86 21.55
C HIS A 133 15.54 10.23 21.35
N PRO A 134 16.74 10.50 21.88
CA PRO A 134 17.43 11.80 21.74
C PRO A 134 17.74 12.16 20.28
N ASN A 135 17.90 11.19 19.39
CA ASN A 135 18.11 11.41 17.96
C ASN A 135 16.81 11.62 17.15
N LEU A 136 15.63 11.53 17.77
CA LEU A 136 14.37 11.92 17.14
C LEU A 136 14.10 13.39 17.43
N HIS A 137 14.38 14.25 16.46
CA HIS A 137 14.23 15.70 16.56
C HIS A 137 12.86 16.13 16.02
N LEU A 138 12.15 16.98 16.79
CA LEU A 138 10.81 17.42 16.48
C LEU A 138 10.78 18.91 16.13
N MET A 139 10.27 19.22 14.95
CA MET A 139 10.01 20.60 14.48
C MET A 139 8.51 20.83 14.30
N ALA A 140 7.96 21.88 14.93
CA ALA A 140 6.63 22.38 14.65
C ALA A 140 6.79 23.65 13.81
N THR A 141 6.66 23.52 12.50
CA THR A 141 6.79 24.62 11.52
C THR A 141 6.07 24.29 10.23
N TYR A 142 5.63 25.32 9.53
CA TYR A 142 5.10 25.24 8.17
C TYR A 142 6.06 25.86 7.14
N HIS A 143 7.19 26.41 7.56
CA HIS A 143 8.21 27.03 6.73
C HIS A 143 9.30 26.03 6.34
N ILE A 144 9.39 25.72 5.05
CA ILE A 144 10.35 24.72 4.54
C ILE A 144 11.81 25.18 4.66
N GLU A 145 12.08 26.49 4.64
CA GLU A 145 13.43 27.06 4.75
C GLU A 145 14.09 26.70 6.09
N TYR A 146 13.31 26.62 7.17
CA TYR A 146 13.83 26.21 8.47
C TYR A 146 14.17 24.72 8.52
N VAL A 147 13.43 23.92 7.73
CA VAL A 147 13.69 22.49 7.61
C VAL A 147 15.02 22.24 6.89
N GLU A 148 15.30 22.99 5.82
CA GLU A 148 16.58 22.89 5.07
C GLU A 148 17.79 23.19 6.00
N ALA A 149 17.70 24.27 6.78
CA ALA A 149 18.75 24.63 7.74
C ALA A 149 19.01 23.55 8.79
N GLU A 150 17.95 22.95 9.35
CA GLU A 150 18.08 21.89 10.35
C GLU A 150 18.57 20.57 9.74
N VAL A 151 18.19 20.26 8.50
CA VAL A 151 18.71 19.12 7.76
C VAL A 151 20.22 19.28 7.50
N ALA A 152 20.68 20.48 7.15
CA ALA A 152 22.12 20.75 7.00
C ALA A 152 22.89 20.65 8.33
N ARG A 153 22.27 21.03 9.45
CA ARG A 153 22.88 21.00 10.79
C ARG A 153 22.95 19.60 11.39
N LEU A 154 21.89 18.79 11.21
CA LEU A 154 21.72 17.50 11.89
C LEU A 154 22.13 16.31 11.03
N GLU A 155 22.23 16.49 9.72
CA GLU A 155 22.50 15.42 8.74
C GLU A 155 21.66 14.16 9.04
N PRO A 156 20.30 14.23 8.95
CA PRO A 156 19.45 13.12 9.33
C PRO A 156 19.48 11.98 8.31
N TRP A 157 19.24 10.76 8.78
CA TRP A 157 18.98 9.59 7.92
C TRP A 157 17.57 9.61 7.33
N LEU A 158 16.61 10.14 8.08
CA LEU A 158 15.23 10.26 7.67
C LEU A 158 14.65 11.63 8.00
N LEU A 159 13.98 12.23 7.02
CA LEU A 159 13.12 13.40 7.17
C LEU A 159 11.66 12.98 7.03
N ILE A 160 10.84 13.21 8.05
CA ILE A 160 9.39 12.98 8.02
C ILE A 160 8.69 14.32 7.94
N VAL A 161 7.75 14.49 6.99
CA VAL A 161 6.95 15.73 6.84
C VAL A 161 5.48 15.40 6.96
N ASP A 162 4.86 15.82 8.05
CA ASP A 162 3.45 15.57 8.41
C ASP A 162 2.69 16.90 8.60
N SER A 163 1.94 17.39 7.61
CA SER A 163 1.64 16.82 6.28
C SER A 163 2.14 17.73 5.15
N THR A 164 2.09 17.21 3.91
CA THR A 164 2.46 17.99 2.72
C THR A 164 1.55 19.20 2.49
N GLN A 165 0.31 19.14 2.94
CA GLN A 165 -0.69 20.19 2.74
C GLN A 165 -0.45 21.42 3.63
N THR A 166 0.29 21.29 4.71
CA THR A 166 0.54 22.38 5.66
C THR A 166 1.84 23.13 5.41
N MET A 167 2.71 22.60 4.55
CA MET A 167 4.01 23.21 4.28
C MET A 167 3.91 24.35 3.26
N LYS A 168 4.64 25.44 3.53
CA LYS A 168 4.71 26.62 2.69
C LYS A 168 6.05 26.69 1.95
N MET A 169 5.95 26.81 0.63
CA MET A 169 7.08 27.13 -0.25
C MET A 169 7.14 28.65 -0.43
N PRO A 170 8.27 29.32 -0.09
CA PRO A 170 8.35 30.80 -0.05
C PRO A 170 8.16 31.42 -1.42
N ASP A 171 8.66 30.78 -2.48
CA ASP A 171 8.69 31.31 -3.85
C ASP A 171 7.38 31.01 -4.62
N ILE A 172 6.38 30.38 -3.99
CA ILE A 172 5.12 30.00 -4.63
C ILE A 172 3.97 30.79 -4.02
N ASP A 173 3.47 31.74 -4.78
CA ASP A 173 2.29 32.54 -4.42
C ASP A 173 1.01 31.75 -4.75
N SER A 174 0.57 30.92 -3.82
CA SER A 174 -0.68 30.16 -3.88
C SER A 174 -1.06 29.67 -2.47
N ASP A 175 -2.34 29.31 -2.28
CA ASP A 175 -2.86 28.81 -1.02
C ASP A 175 -2.13 27.55 -0.54
N LEU A 176 -2.01 27.41 0.79
CA LEU A 176 -1.48 26.20 1.42
C LEU A 176 -2.28 24.97 0.99
N GLY A 177 -1.61 23.87 0.75
CA GLY A 177 -2.23 22.63 0.27
C GLY A 177 -2.66 22.65 -1.20
N SER A 178 -2.48 23.77 -1.91
CA SER A 178 -2.73 23.81 -3.36
C SER A 178 -1.76 22.90 -4.12
N GLU A 179 -2.15 22.46 -5.31
CA GLU A 179 -1.34 21.59 -6.15
C GLU A 179 0.05 22.19 -6.44
N ARG A 180 0.14 23.52 -6.60
CA ARG A 180 1.41 24.22 -6.85
C ARG A 180 2.33 24.15 -5.64
N GLN A 181 1.82 24.38 -4.43
CA GLN A 181 2.58 24.28 -3.18
C GLN A 181 3.10 22.85 -2.97
N VAL A 182 2.22 21.88 -3.10
CA VAL A 182 2.54 20.46 -2.88
C VAL A 182 3.55 19.94 -3.90
N LYS A 183 3.42 20.31 -5.19
CA LYS A 183 4.43 19.97 -6.21
C LYS A 183 5.77 20.66 -5.96
N GLY A 184 5.73 21.94 -5.59
CA GLY A 184 6.94 22.70 -5.24
C GLY A 184 7.70 22.05 -4.09
N LEU A 185 6.98 21.66 -3.04
CA LEU A 185 7.54 20.92 -1.89
C LEU A 185 8.20 19.60 -2.33
N ALA A 186 7.54 18.81 -3.16
CA ALA A 186 8.09 17.54 -3.63
C ALA A 186 9.36 17.72 -4.46
N HIS A 187 9.41 18.72 -5.34
CA HIS A 187 10.64 19.05 -6.10
C HIS A 187 11.76 19.52 -5.19
N PHE A 188 11.45 20.35 -4.21
CA PHE A 188 12.42 20.80 -3.22
C PHE A 188 13.01 19.64 -2.42
N LEU A 189 12.16 18.77 -1.86
CA LEU A 189 12.57 17.63 -1.07
C LEU A 189 13.33 16.59 -1.92
N ARG A 190 12.96 16.42 -3.19
CA ARG A 190 13.70 15.55 -4.10
C ARG A 190 15.13 16.05 -4.34
N ARG A 191 15.32 17.37 -4.48
CA ARG A 191 16.65 17.98 -4.56
C ARG A 191 17.42 17.76 -3.26
N LEU A 192 16.75 17.99 -2.12
CA LEU A 192 17.33 17.85 -0.80
C LEU A 192 17.79 16.39 -0.48
N VAL A 193 17.00 15.40 -0.89
CA VAL A 193 17.30 13.97 -0.74
C VAL A 193 18.46 13.53 -1.64
N ASN A 194 18.54 14.07 -2.88
CA ASN A 194 19.57 13.71 -3.85
C ASN A 194 20.86 14.55 -3.75
N ASP A 195 21.01 15.32 -2.68
CA ASP A 195 22.21 16.11 -2.44
C ASP A 195 23.40 15.17 -2.16
N LYS A 196 24.40 15.19 -3.07
CA LYS A 196 25.58 14.33 -3.02
C LYS A 196 26.69 14.87 -2.10
N GLU A 197 26.56 16.10 -1.61
CA GLU A 197 27.56 16.73 -0.71
C GLU A 197 27.41 16.27 0.75
N ARG A 198 26.39 15.49 1.06
CA ARG A 198 26.11 14.97 2.41
C ARG A 198 27.05 13.85 2.79
N ALA A 199 27.32 13.74 4.10
CA ALA A 199 28.13 12.66 4.66
C ALA A 199 27.54 11.27 4.40
N HIS A 200 26.20 11.17 4.31
CA HIS A 200 25.48 9.94 3.96
C HIS A 200 24.17 10.23 3.22
N ALA A 201 23.64 9.23 2.55
CA ALA A 201 22.35 9.32 1.89
C ALA A 201 21.20 9.48 2.89
N MET A 202 20.26 10.37 2.61
CA MET A 202 19.05 10.63 3.39
C MET A 202 17.82 10.24 2.58
N SER A 203 16.76 9.80 3.24
CA SER A 203 15.44 9.65 2.62
C SER A 203 14.41 10.57 3.26
N ALA A 204 13.34 10.87 2.53
CA ALA A 204 12.22 11.63 3.06
C ALA A 204 10.90 10.86 2.90
N LEU A 205 10.05 10.95 3.93
CA LEU A 205 8.74 10.34 4.02
C LEU A 205 7.68 11.42 4.23
N LEU A 206 6.81 11.56 3.24
CA LEU A 206 5.75 12.58 3.20
C LEU A 206 4.42 12.00 3.62
N VAL A 207 3.64 12.74 4.37
CA VAL A 207 2.24 12.40 4.66
C VAL A 207 1.32 13.15 3.71
N GLY A 208 0.43 12.41 3.04
CA GLY A 208 -0.64 12.93 2.21
C GLY A 208 -2.01 12.53 2.74
N HIS A 209 -2.98 13.45 2.71
CA HIS A 209 -4.37 13.13 3.02
C HIS A 209 -5.15 12.85 1.74
N VAL A 210 -5.96 11.78 1.75
CA VAL A 210 -6.92 11.52 0.67
C VAL A 210 -8.09 12.46 0.87
N THR A 211 -8.38 13.31 -0.11
CA THR A 211 -9.53 14.24 -0.05
C THR A 211 -10.67 13.69 -0.89
N LYS A 212 -11.86 13.59 -0.29
CA LYS A 212 -13.08 13.16 -0.99
C LYS A 212 -13.62 14.24 -1.95
N ASP A 213 -13.28 15.50 -1.73
CA ASP A 213 -13.91 16.67 -2.39
C ASP A 213 -13.04 17.38 -3.45
N GLY A 214 -11.87 16.85 -3.79
CA GLY A 214 -11.04 17.38 -4.89
C GLY A 214 -10.47 18.80 -4.73
N GLN A 215 -10.66 19.47 -3.58
CA GLN A 215 -10.22 20.85 -3.35
C GLN A 215 -8.76 20.96 -2.89
N ALA A 216 -8.19 19.94 -2.27
CA ALA A 216 -6.78 19.90 -1.91
C ALA A 216 -6.02 18.94 -2.82
N ALA A 217 -4.73 19.23 -3.07
CA ALA A 217 -3.88 18.34 -3.86
C ALA A 217 -3.78 16.96 -3.18
N GLY A 218 -4.42 15.97 -3.79
CA GLY A 218 -4.44 14.61 -3.30
C GLY A 218 -3.15 13.85 -3.60
N PRO A 219 -3.01 12.62 -3.11
CA PRO A 219 -1.85 11.74 -3.34
C PRO A 219 -1.49 11.59 -4.81
N LYS A 220 -2.48 11.51 -5.71
CA LYS A 220 -2.29 11.39 -7.18
C LYS A 220 -1.40 12.49 -7.77
N THR A 221 -1.44 13.69 -7.21
CA THR A 221 -0.60 14.82 -7.65
C THR A 221 0.89 14.54 -7.40
N LEU A 222 1.23 13.79 -6.34
CA LEU A 222 2.60 13.48 -5.94
C LEU A 222 3.11 12.14 -6.47
N GLU A 223 2.23 11.22 -6.90
CA GLU A 223 2.62 9.86 -7.32
C GLU A 223 3.74 9.84 -8.37
N HIS A 224 3.72 10.79 -9.30
CA HIS A 224 4.76 10.86 -10.34
C HIS A 224 6.07 11.47 -9.85
N LEU A 225 6.03 12.21 -8.75
CA LEU A 225 7.18 12.92 -8.18
C LEU A 225 7.90 12.13 -7.08
N VAL A 226 7.29 11.08 -6.54
CA VAL A 226 7.89 10.24 -5.50
C VAL A 226 8.34 8.89 -6.05
N ASP A 227 9.22 8.21 -5.31
CA ASP A 227 9.77 6.90 -5.72
C ASP A 227 8.88 5.74 -5.27
N ALA A 228 8.18 5.90 -4.15
CA ALA A 228 7.16 4.98 -3.69
C ALA A 228 5.94 5.73 -3.14
N THR A 229 4.75 5.20 -3.43
CA THR A 229 3.48 5.66 -2.85
C THR A 229 2.86 4.51 -2.07
N LEU A 230 2.66 4.74 -0.78
CA LEU A 230 2.11 3.79 0.17
C LEU A 230 0.72 4.27 0.59
N TYR A 231 -0.24 3.34 0.64
CA TYR A 231 -1.57 3.59 1.17
C TYR A 231 -1.75 2.87 2.50
N PHE A 232 -2.10 3.62 3.52
CA PHE A 232 -2.43 3.10 4.84
C PHE A 232 -3.94 3.15 5.03
N GLU A 233 -4.56 1.99 5.11
CA GLU A 233 -6.00 1.78 5.01
C GLU A 233 -6.53 0.96 6.20
N GLY A 234 -7.84 0.99 6.42
CA GLY A 234 -8.53 0.22 7.44
C GLY A 234 -9.82 0.89 7.89
N ASP A 235 -10.62 0.17 8.64
CA ASP A 235 -11.82 0.70 9.26
C ASP A 235 -11.47 1.35 10.61
N LYS A 236 -11.97 2.56 10.88
CA LYS A 236 -11.71 3.27 12.14
C LYS A 236 -12.30 2.57 13.35
N GLU A 237 -13.36 1.79 13.15
CA GLU A 237 -14.03 1.04 14.20
C GLU A 237 -13.36 -0.31 14.51
N ARG A 238 -12.42 -0.74 13.64
CA ARG A 238 -11.67 -2.00 13.78
C ARG A 238 -10.21 -1.73 14.11
N SER A 239 -9.54 -2.71 14.71
CA SER A 239 -8.11 -2.60 15.03
C SER A 239 -7.20 -2.86 13.84
N LEU A 240 -7.64 -3.64 12.84
CA LEU A 240 -6.84 -4.02 11.67
C LEU A 240 -6.53 -2.81 10.77
N ARG A 241 -5.25 -2.69 10.40
CA ARG A 241 -4.72 -1.73 9.43
C ARG A 241 -3.93 -2.45 8.36
N THR A 242 -4.08 -2.02 7.14
CA THR A 242 -3.31 -2.55 6.01
C THR A 242 -2.44 -1.46 5.41
N LEU A 243 -1.24 -1.83 5.02
CA LEU A 243 -0.31 -1.00 4.28
C LEU A 243 -0.05 -1.65 2.93
N ARG A 244 -0.27 -0.93 1.84
CA ARG A 244 0.05 -1.41 0.49
C ARG A 244 0.84 -0.36 -0.30
N ALA A 245 1.69 -0.82 -1.19
CA ALA A 245 2.32 0.04 -2.17
C ALA A 245 1.45 0.12 -3.44
N ASP A 246 1.13 1.32 -3.90
CA ASP A 246 0.50 1.56 -5.20
C ASP A 246 1.56 1.77 -6.28
N LYS A 247 2.66 2.39 -5.90
CA LYS A 247 3.87 2.59 -6.70
C LYS A 247 5.10 2.28 -5.86
N ASN A 248 6.03 1.53 -6.43
CA ASN A 248 7.33 1.30 -5.83
C ASN A 248 8.38 1.08 -6.94
N ARG A 249 9.33 2.03 -7.10
CA ARG A 249 10.38 1.94 -8.12
C ARG A 249 11.45 0.89 -7.79
N PHE A 250 11.50 0.45 -6.54
CA PHE A 250 12.57 -0.40 -6.02
C PHE A 250 12.14 -1.84 -5.76
N ASN A 251 10.83 -2.11 -5.82
CA ASN A 251 10.27 -3.44 -5.57
C ASN A 251 8.87 -3.59 -6.20
N SER A 252 8.35 -4.82 -6.15
CA SER A 252 6.96 -5.11 -6.51
C SER A 252 5.98 -4.36 -5.59
N THR A 253 4.83 -3.98 -6.12
CA THR A 253 3.72 -3.38 -5.36
C THR A 253 2.74 -4.43 -4.82
N SER A 254 3.11 -5.70 -4.89
CA SER A 254 2.22 -6.83 -4.65
C SER A 254 2.11 -7.27 -3.19
N ASP A 255 2.95 -6.72 -2.30
CA ASP A 255 2.94 -7.11 -0.89
C ASP A 255 2.07 -6.15 -0.06
N ILE A 256 1.27 -6.72 0.85
CA ILE A 256 0.48 -5.97 1.83
C ILE A 256 1.04 -6.23 3.22
N GLY A 257 1.29 -5.16 3.96
CA GLY A 257 1.59 -5.18 5.38
C GLY A 257 0.30 -5.18 6.20
N MET A 258 0.24 -5.97 7.25
CA MET A 258 -0.90 -6.00 8.17
C MET A 258 -0.45 -5.66 9.57
N MET A 259 -1.14 -4.72 10.18
CA MET A 259 -0.84 -4.20 11.51
C MET A 259 -2.12 -4.10 12.32
N GLU A 260 -1.99 -4.22 13.63
CA GLU A 260 -3.08 -4.01 14.58
C GLU A 260 -2.87 -2.70 15.35
N MET A 261 -3.92 -1.87 15.41
CA MET A 261 -3.94 -0.67 16.24
C MET A 261 -4.31 -1.06 17.67
N THR A 262 -3.36 -0.97 18.58
CA THR A 262 -3.52 -1.24 20.00
C THR A 262 -3.42 0.05 20.83
N GLN A 263 -3.65 -0.06 22.13
CA GLN A 263 -3.43 1.08 23.04
C GLN A 263 -1.96 1.54 23.05
N ALA A 264 -1.01 0.61 22.86
CA ALA A 264 0.43 0.88 22.72
C ALA A 264 0.86 1.34 21.32
N GLY A 265 -0.08 1.57 20.41
CA GLY A 265 0.17 1.94 19.02
C GLY A 265 0.07 0.76 18.05
N LEU A 266 0.67 0.92 16.87
CA LEU A 266 0.65 -0.08 15.82
C LEU A 266 1.60 -1.24 16.13
N GLN A 267 1.11 -2.47 15.97
CA GLN A 267 1.87 -3.71 16.10
C GLN A 267 1.76 -4.52 14.81
N ASP A 268 2.86 -5.15 14.40
CA ASP A 268 2.88 -6.00 13.21
C ASP A 268 2.10 -7.29 13.45
N ILE A 269 1.27 -7.69 12.49
CA ILE A 269 0.60 -8.98 12.49
C ILE A 269 1.46 -9.95 11.67
N THR A 270 2.32 -10.70 12.34
CA THR A 270 3.26 -11.63 11.69
C THR A 270 2.57 -12.83 11.04
N SER A 271 1.41 -13.24 11.55
CA SER A 271 0.57 -14.31 11.00
C SER A 271 -0.88 -13.84 10.80
N PRO A 272 -1.16 -13.12 9.69
CA PRO A 272 -2.51 -12.58 9.42
C PRO A 272 -3.59 -13.64 9.34
N SER A 273 -3.30 -14.79 8.72
CA SER A 273 -4.25 -15.89 8.62
C SER A 273 -4.68 -16.41 10.00
N ASN A 274 -3.73 -16.63 10.91
CA ASN A 274 -4.04 -17.00 12.30
C ASN A 274 -4.89 -15.93 13.00
N HIS A 275 -4.55 -14.66 12.81
CA HIS A 275 -5.30 -13.55 13.41
C HIS A 275 -6.75 -13.50 12.90
N LEU A 276 -6.95 -13.66 11.58
CA LEU A 276 -8.27 -13.60 10.94
C LEU A 276 -9.13 -14.83 11.23
N LEU A 277 -8.53 -16.01 11.45
CA LEU A 277 -9.23 -17.26 11.72
C LEU A 277 -9.36 -17.58 13.21
N ALA A 278 -8.75 -16.81 14.12
CA ALA A 278 -8.69 -17.10 15.54
C ALA A 278 -10.07 -17.28 16.23
N GLN A 279 -11.11 -16.63 15.70
CA GLN A 279 -12.46 -16.65 16.24
C GLN A 279 -13.46 -17.36 15.31
N ARG A 280 -12.97 -18.14 14.33
CA ARG A 280 -13.84 -18.88 13.42
C ARG A 280 -14.71 -19.89 14.20
N LEU A 281 -15.99 -19.89 13.90
CA LEU A 281 -16.92 -20.87 14.44
C LEU A 281 -16.96 -22.11 13.51
N ALA A 282 -16.38 -23.20 13.96
CA ALA A 282 -16.37 -24.46 13.21
C ALA A 282 -17.80 -25.02 13.04
N GLY A 283 -18.08 -25.65 11.90
CA GLY A 283 -19.37 -26.26 11.61
C GLY A 283 -20.52 -25.29 11.37
N ALA A 284 -20.26 -23.99 11.14
CA ALA A 284 -21.29 -23.03 10.83
C ALA A 284 -21.60 -23.04 9.31
N ALA A 285 -22.89 -23.20 8.96
CA ALA A 285 -23.34 -23.03 7.59
C ALA A 285 -23.14 -21.59 7.12
N GLY A 286 -22.72 -21.40 5.85
CA GLY A 286 -22.41 -20.11 5.29
C GLY A 286 -20.98 -19.59 5.59
N SER A 287 -20.15 -20.37 6.29
CA SER A 287 -18.74 -20.01 6.58
C SER A 287 -17.79 -20.84 5.72
N VAL A 288 -16.92 -20.16 4.97
CA VAL A 288 -15.91 -20.79 4.10
C VAL A 288 -14.56 -20.10 4.28
N VAL A 289 -13.49 -20.85 4.39
CA VAL A 289 -12.14 -20.31 4.34
C VAL A 289 -11.64 -20.27 2.91
N ILE A 290 -11.25 -19.10 2.47
CA ILE A 290 -10.63 -18.88 1.16
C ILE A 290 -9.14 -18.56 1.31
N ALA A 291 -8.36 -18.95 0.33
CA ALA A 291 -6.97 -18.51 0.23
C ALA A 291 -6.89 -17.32 -0.73
N ALA A 292 -6.75 -16.11 -0.18
CA ALA A 292 -6.63 -14.87 -0.93
C ALA A 292 -5.17 -14.42 -1.03
N CYS A 293 -4.78 -13.87 -2.19
CA CYS A 293 -3.52 -13.17 -2.33
C CYS A 293 -3.76 -11.67 -2.13
N SER A 294 -3.27 -11.15 -1.04
CA SER A 294 -3.35 -9.73 -0.76
C SER A 294 -2.36 -8.98 -1.66
N GLY A 295 -2.84 -8.08 -2.53
CA GLY A 295 -1.98 -7.23 -3.39
C GLY A 295 -1.99 -7.57 -4.88
N GLY A 296 -2.91 -8.41 -5.37
CA GLY A 296 -3.10 -8.69 -6.79
C GLY A 296 -2.22 -9.82 -7.35
N MET A 297 -2.11 -9.88 -8.68
CA MET A 297 -1.55 -11.04 -9.42
C MET A 297 -0.08 -11.39 -9.12
N ASN A 298 0.69 -10.48 -8.56
CA ASN A 298 2.12 -10.67 -8.28
C ASN A 298 2.44 -10.82 -6.78
N SER A 299 1.43 -10.90 -5.90
CA SER A 299 1.66 -11.04 -4.46
C SER A 299 2.38 -12.35 -4.15
N ARG A 300 3.43 -12.29 -3.33
CA ARG A 300 4.14 -13.46 -2.84
C ARG A 300 3.51 -14.07 -1.59
N ARG A 301 2.55 -13.38 -0.98
CA ARG A 301 1.90 -13.81 0.26
C ARG A 301 0.44 -14.12 0.01
N SER A 302 0.04 -15.31 0.40
CA SER A 302 -1.35 -15.69 0.56
C SER A 302 -1.79 -15.45 2.00
N VAL A 303 -3.06 -15.13 2.18
CA VAL A 303 -3.71 -14.97 3.49
C VAL A 303 -4.99 -15.79 3.47
N LEU A 304 -5.22 -16.59 4.51
CA LEU A 304 -6.49 -17.28 4.68
C LEU A 304 -7.50 -16.35 5.35
N VAL A 305 -8.65 -16.23 4.72
CA VAL A 305 -9.73 -15.33 5.17
C VAL A 305 -11.03 -16.11 5.22
N GLU A 306 -11.79 -15.92 6.27
CA GLU A 306 -13.14 -16.46 6.36
C GLU A 306 -14.11 -15.54 5.62
N VAL A 307 -14.86 -16.11 4.67
CA VAL A 307 -16.04 -15.51 4.05
C VAL A 307 -17.26 -16.04 4.75
N GLN A 308 -18.13 -15.15 5.20
CA GLN A 308 -19.39 -15.48 5.84
C GLN A 308 -20.55 -14.98 4.98
N VAL A 309 -21.57 -15.84 4.85
CA VAL A 309 -22.82 -15.54 4.15
C VAL A 309 -24.00 -15.89 5.06
N LEU A 310 -24.95 -14.97 5.14
CA LEU A 310 -26.22 -15.16 5.82
C LEU A 310 -27.36 -14.87 4.86
N ILE A 311 -28.36 -15.77 4.83
CA ILE A 311 -29.59 -15.56 4.09
C ILE A 311 -30.64 -14.98 5.05
N GLY A 312 -31.13 -13.78 4.73
CA GLY A 312 -32.17 -13.09 5.48
C GLY A 312 -33.58 -13.41 4.93
N ASN A 313 -34.41 -12.37 4.82
CA ASN A 313 -35.79 -12.53 4.35
C ASN A 313 -35.84 -13.13 2.91
N LYS A 314 -36.61 -14.20 2.74
CA LYS A 314 -36.80 -14.93 1.48
C LYS A 314 -38.03 -14.45 0.69
N GLU A 315 -38.88 -13.59 1.23
CA GLU A 315 -40.11 -13.09 0.59
C GLU A 315 -39.91 -11.73 -0.11
N LEU A 316 -38.83 -11.58 -0.85
CA LEU A 316 -38.54 -10.31 -1.53
C LEU A 316 -38.80 -10.41 -3.04
N PRO A 317 -39.38 -9.34 -3.66
CA PRO A 317 -39.58 -9.32 -5.11
C PRO A 317 -38.27 -9.26 -5.91
N ARG A 318 -37.19 -8.85 -5.25
CA ARG A 318 -35.84 -8.75 -5.80
C ARG A 318 -34.80 -9.08 -4.73
N ARG A 319 -33.66 -9.67 -5.14
CA ARG A 319 -32.54 -9.92 -4.26
C ARG A 319 -31.94 -8.59 -3.78
N GLN A 320 -31.67 -8.50 -2.48
CA GLN A 320 -30.95 -7.41 -1.86
C GLN A 320 -29.59 -7.93 -1.40
N LEU A 321 -28.51 -7.23 -1.75
CA LEU A 321 -27.15 -7.63 -1.41
C LEU A 321 -26.54 -6.62 -0.45
N ASN A 322 -26.19 -7.07 0.74
CA ASN A 322 -25.47 -6.34 1.76
C ASN A 322 -24.06 -6.94 1.85
N VAL A 323 -23.08 -6.29 1.25
CA VAL A 323 -21.74 -6.87 1.06
C VAL A 323 -20.67 -6.00 1.69
N THR A 324 -19.76 -6.62 2.47
CA THR A 324 -18.62 -5.95 3.11
C THR A 324 -17.34 -6.71 2.82
N GLY A 325 -16.30 -6.01 2.35
CA GLY A 325 -14.99 -6.62 2.05
C GLY A 325 -14.95 -7.46 0.78
N LEU A 326 -16.06 -7.57 0.03
CA LEU A 326 -16.15 -8.27 -1.25
C LEU A 326 -16.74 -7.34 -2.33
N SER A 327 -16.51 -7.68 -3.60
CA SER A 327 -17.09 -6.94 -4.72
C SER A 327 -18.58 -7.29 -4.92
N ILE A 328 -19.48 -6.31 -4.75
CA ILE A 328 -20.93 -6.48 -4.96
C ILE A 328 -21.26 -7.08 -6.34
N PRO A 329 -20.68 -6.59 -7.47
CA PRO A 329 -20.92 -7.19 -8.78
C PRO A 329 -20.50 -8.67 -8.87
N ARG A 330 -19.40 -9.06 -8.17
CA ARG A 330 -18.94 -10.45 -8.15
C ARG A 330 -19.88 -11.34 -7.34
N VAL A 331 -20.32 -10.90 -6.16
CA VAL A 331 -21.33 -11.62 -5.36
C VAL A 331 -22.64 -11.79 -6.16
N ALA A 332 -23.10 -10.74 -6.83
CA ALA A 332 -24.27 -10.79 -7.70
C ALA A 332 -24.11 -11.81 -8.82
N LEU A 333 -22.92 -11.86 -9.45
CA LEU A 333 -22.60 -12.84 -10.49
C LEU A 333 -22.67 -14.27 -9.93
N MET A 334 -22.06 -14.52 -8.75
CA MET A 334 -22.08 -15.84 -8.09
C MET A 334 -23.52 -16.28 -7.79
N CYS A 335 -24.38 -15.39 -7.30
CA CYS A 335 -25.80 -15.68 -7.14
C CYS A 335 -26.47 -16.07 -8.46
N GLY A 336 -26.17 -15.37 -9.54
CA GLY A 336 -26.72 -15.66 -10.88
C GLY A 336 -26.27 -17.01 -11.44
N VAL A 337 -25.00 -17.37 -11.24
CA VAL A 337 -24.43 -18.65 -11.68
C VAL A 337 -25.01 -19.79 -10.85
N LEU A 338 -25.07 -19.67 -9.54
CA LEU A 338 -25.68 -20.67 -8.65
C LEU A 338 -27.12 -20.98 -9.07
N ALA A 339 -27.97 -19.96 -9.18
CA ALA A 339 -29.38 -20.14 -9.52
C ALA A 339 -29.64 -20.74 -10.92
N ARG A 340 -28.64 -20.72 -11.82
CA ARG A 340 -28.85 -21.15 -13.22
C ARG A 340 -28.02 -22.36 -13.65
N LYS A 341 -26.97 -22.66 -12.91
CA LYS A 341 -25.95 -23.66 -13.29
C LYS A 341 -25.74 -24.75 -12.24
N THR A 342 -26.41 -24.66 -11.11
CA THR A 342 -26.38 -25.67 -10.04
C THR A 342 -27.79 -26.04 -9.61
N GLU A 343 -27.91 -27.03 -8.73
CA GLU A 343 -29.18 -27.47 -8.13
C GLU A 343 -29.55 -26.64 -6.89
N VAL A 344 -28.73 -25.64 -6.53
CA VAL A 344 -28.98 -24.77 -5.36
C VAL A 344 -30.21 -23.89 -5.61
N GLU A 345 -31.25 -24.06 -4.82
CA GLU A 345 -32.50 -23.29 -4.91
C GLU A 345 -32.34 -21.90 -4.29
N LEU A 346 -31.66 -21.00 -5.01
CA LEU A 346 -31.45 -19.64 -4.57
C LEU A 346 -32.55 -18.70 -5.06
N GLU A 347 -33.63 -18.59 -4.29
CA GLU A 347 -34.70 -17.63 -4.50
C GLU A 347 -34.27 -16.16 -4.26
N PRO A 348 -35.08 -15.18 -4.73
CA PRO A 348 -34.85 -13.79 -4.37
C PRO A 348 -34.94 -13.59 -2.85
N CYS A 349 -33.83 -13.19 -2.25
CA CYS A 349 -33.68 -13.07 -0.79
C CYS A 349 -32.82 -11.86 -0.44
N GLU A 350 -32.85 -11.48 0.82
CA GLU A 350 -31.84 -10.64 1.40
C GLU A 350 -30.60 -11.49 1.68
N LEU A 351 -29.44 -11.08 1.16
CA LEU A 351 -28.17 -11.78 1.31
C LEU A 351 -27.13 -10.85 1.90
N PHE A 352 -26.60 -11.25 3.04
CA PHE A 352 -25.45 -10.61 3.67
C PHE A 352 -24.22 -11.44 3.37
N ALA A 353 -23.17 -10.81 2.85
CA ALA A 353 -21.90 -11.47 2.57
C ALA A 353 -20.74 -10.59 3.04
N GLY A 354 -19.76 -11.19 3.67
CA GLY A 354 -18.60 -10.41 4.13
C GLY A 354 -17.38 -11.24 4.43
N THR A 355 -16.24 -10.54 4.49
CA THR A 355 -14.98 -11.09 4.98
C THR A 355 -14.83 -10.79 6.46
N VAL A 356 -14.40 -11.75 7.23
CA VAL A 356 -14.07 -11.54 8.64
C VAL A 356 -12.84 -10.62 8.74
N GLY A 357 -12.85 -9.70 9.71
CA GLY A 357 -11.80 -8.68 9.85
C GLY A 357 -11.95 -7.48 8.91
N GLY A 358 -12.87 -7.52 7.91
CA GLY A 358 -13.12 -6.42 6.97
C GLY A 358 -12.02 -6.23 5.92
N LEU A 359 -11.20 -7.26 5.69
CA LEU A 359 -10.20 -7.24 4.62
C LEU A 359 -10.90 -7.17 3.26
N ALA A 360 -10.55 -6.16 2.46
CA ALA A 360 -11.08 -6.05 1.11
C ALA A 360 -10.41 -7.09 0.19
N ILE A 361 -11.24 -7.93 -0.48
CA ILE A 361 -10.81 -8.96 -1.43
C ILE A 361 -11.46 -8.67 -2.78
N GLU A 362 -10.65 -8.27 -3.74
CA GLU A 362 -11.09 -7.91 -5.08
C GLU A 362 -10.71 -8.96 -6.13
N GLU A 363 -9.88 -9.94 -5.76
CA GLU A 363 -9.39 -10.94 -6.68
C GLU A 363 -10.44 -12.00 -7.05
N ARG A 364 -10.37 -12.49 -8.28
CA ARG A 364 -11.30 -13.51 -8.79
C ARG A 364 -11.13 -14.88 -8.17
N ALA A 365 -9.98 -15.16 -7.56
CA ALA A 365 -9.74 -16.42 -6.86
C ALA A 365 -10.70 -16.65 -5.69
N ALA A 366 -11.33 -15.60 -5.17
CA ALA A 366 -12.33 -15.68 -4.11
C ALA A 366 -13.71 -16.19 -4.58
N ASP A 367 -13.98 -16.13 -5.90
CA ASP A 367 -15.32 -16.42 -6.45
C ASP A 367 -15.85 -17.80 -6.04
N LEU A 368 -14.99 -18.83 -6.16
CA LEU A 368 -15.37 -20.20 -5.83
C LEU A 368 -15.76 -20.32 -4.36
N GLY A 369 -14.97 -19.75 -3.45
CA GLY A 369 -15.30 -19.76 -2.03
C GLY A 369 -16.54 -18.95 -1.68
N VAL A 370 -16.76 -17.80 -2.31
CA VAL A 370 -17.98 -17.00 -2.16
C VAL A 370 -19.20 -17.80 -2.63
N ALA A 371 -19.12 -18.46 -3.78
CA ALA A 371 -20.22 -19.28 -4.30
C ALA A 371 -20.51 -20.48 -3.39
N VAL A 372 -19.48 -21.17 -2.89
CA VAL A 372 -19.63 -22.27 -1.92
C VAL A 372 -20.24 -21.76 -0.61
N ALA A 373 -19.85 -20.58 -0.11
CA ALA A 373 -20.43 -19.99 1.09
C ALA A 373 -21.93 -19.67 0.91
N ILE A 374 -22.32 -19.14 -0.27
CA ILE A 374 -23.74 -18.90 -0.58
C ILE A 374 -24.51 -20.22 -0.63
N ALA A 375 -23.99 -21.26 -1.29
CA ALA A 375 -24.62 -22.57 -1.36
C ALA A 375 -24.78 -23.19 0.03
N SER A 376 -23.72 -23.15 0.86
CA SER A 376 -23.74 -23.61 2.24
C SER A 376 -24.81 -22.89 3.08
N ALA A 377 -24.95 -21.57 2.93
CA ALA A 377 -25.96 -20.80 3.65
C ALA A 377 -27.39 -21.09 3.18
N VAL A 378 -27.59 -21.35 1.89
CA VAL A 378 -28.92 -21.68 1.31
C VAL A 378 -29.38 -23.07 1.72
N GLU A 379 -28.48 -24.06 1.67
CA GLU A 379 -28.75 -25.46 2.03
C GLU A 379 -28.68 -25.74 3.54
N GLU A 380 -28.25 -24.74 4.33
CA GLU A 380 -28.03 -24.87 5.80
C GLU A 380 -27.06 -26.01 6.14
N ARG A 381 -26.12 -26.33 5.26
CA ARG A 381 -25.10 -27.36 5.39
C ARG A 381 -23.73 -26.74 5.59
N PRO A 382 -22.98 -27.10 6.64
CA PRO A 382 -21.66 -26.55 6.88
C PRO A 382 -20.64 -27.04 5.83
N VAL A 383 -19.60 -26.27 5.63
CA VAL A 383 -18.39 -26.67 4.90
C VAL A 383 -17.47 -27.42 5.84
N HIS A 384 -16.80 -28.45 5.36
CA HIS A 384 -15.80 -29.16 6.12
C HIS A 384 -14.74 -28.22 6.71
N ASP A 385 -14.41 -28.37 7.98
CA ASP A 385 -13.55 -27.42 8.72
C ASP A 385 -12.08 -27.41 8.24
N ASP A 386 -11.64 -28.53 7.67
CA ASP A 386 -10.29 -28.74 7.17
C ASP A 386 -10.10 -28.36 5.68
N VAL A 387 -11.10 -27.72 5.08
CA VAL A 387 -11.11 -27.35 3.66
C VAL A 387 -10.82 -25.86 3.45
N VAL A 388 -9.94 -25.56 2.50
CA VAL A 388 -9.75 -24.24 1.91
C VAL A 388 -10.22 -24.23 0.46
N VAL A 389 -10.80 -23.13 0.00
CA VAL A 389 -11.39 -23.03 -1.33
C VAL A 389 -10.80 -21.83 -2.08
N PHE A 390 -10.41 -22.01 -3.33
CA PHE A 390 -10.07 -20.90 -4.22
C PHE A 390 -10.19 -21.29 -5.70
N GLY A 391 -10.60 -20.34 -6.53
CA GLY A 391 -10.76 -20.50 -7.98
C GLY A 391 -11.60 -19.38 -8.57
N GLU A 392 -11.44 -19.07 -9.87
CA GLU A 392 -12.34 -18.16 -10.58
C GLU A 392 -13.55 -18.96 -11.09
N VAL A 393 -14.74 -18.38 -11.00
CA VAL A 393 -15.97 -18.99 -11.53
C VAL A 393 -16.43 -18.22 -12.76
N GLY A 394 -16.56 -18.94 -13.88
CA GLY A 394 -17.11 -18.40 -15.12
C GLY A 394 -18.62 -18.42 -15.16
N MET A 395 -19.22 -17.72 -16.11
CA MET A 395 -20.68 -17.56 -16.26
C MET A 395 -21.42 -18.87 -16.59
N MET A 396 -20.71 -19.86 -17.12
CA MET A 396 -21.28 -21.18 -17.41
C MET A 396 -21.15 -22.16 -16.25
N GLY A 397 -20.63 -21.72 -15.09
CA GLY A 397 -20.40 -22.54 -13.92
C GLY A 397 -19.08 -23.33 -13.96
N GLU A 398 -18.21 -23.04 -14.92
CA GLU A 398 -16.87 -23.60 -15.01
C GLU A 398 -15.96 -22.98 -13.97
N VAL A 399 -15.06 -23.79 -13.39
CA VAL A 399 -14.01 -23.34 -12.46
C VAL A 399 -12.71 -23.18 -13.25
N ARG A 400 -12.13 -21.99 -13.17
CA ARG A 400 -10.95 -21.57 -13.91
C ARG A 400 -9.75 -21.40 -13.00
N ASP A 401 -8.57 -21.61 -13.59
CA ASP A 401 -7.28 -21.42 -12.95
C ASP A 401 -7.05 -19.99 -12.46
N VAL A 402 -6.25 -19.88 -11.42
CA VAL A 402 -5.91 -18.61 -10.77
C VAL A 402 -4.41 -18.51 -10.52
N PRO A 403 -3.83 -17.31 -10.48
CA PRO A 403 -2.41 -17.16 -10.19
C PRO A 403 -2.07 -17.51 -8.74
N GLN A 404 -0.77 -17.74 -8.51
CA GLN A 404 -0.21 -17.93 -7.16
C GLN A 404 -0.76 -19.15 -6.40
N VAL A 405 -1.02 -20.26 -7.07
CA VAL A 405 -1.56 -21.49 -6.48
C VAL A 405 -0.65 -22.03 -5.36
N ILE A 406 0.68 -22.10 -5.60
CA ILE A 406 1.65 -22.66 -4.65
C ILE A 406 1.68 -21.87 -3.32
N PRO A 407 1.76 -20.52 -3.28
CA PRO A 407 1.67 -19.76 -2.05
C PRO A 407 0.37 -20.00 -1.28
N ARG A 408 -0.78 -20.12 -1.97
CA ARG A 408 -2.08 -20.39 -1.34
C ARG A 408 -2.10 -21.74 -0.63
N LEU A 409 -1.62 -22.75 -1.29
CA LEU A 409 -1.58 -24.13 -0.74
C LEU A 409 -0.58 -24.24 0.41
N LYS A 410 0.61 -23.62 0.30
CA LYS A 410 1.59 -23.60 1.39
C LYS A 410 1.07 -22.91 2.63
N GLU A 411 0.38 -21.79 2.48
CA GLU A 411 -0.25 -21.09 3.60
C GLU A 411 -1.34 -21.97 4.26
N ALA A 412 -2.21 -22.59 3.45
CA ALA A 412 -3.24 -23.49 3.96
C ALA A 412 -2.64 -24.70 4.72
N ALA A 413 -1.63 -25.35 4.14
CA ALA A 413 -0.97 -26.49 4.78
C ALA A 413 -0.30 -26.09 6.11
N SER A 414 0.35 -24.90 6.15
CA SER A 414 1.02 -24.40 7.37
C SER A 414 0.07 -24.17 8.54
N LEU A 415 -1.21 -23.91 8.24
CA LEU A 415 -2.30 -23.69 9.22
C LEU A 415 -3.13 -24.94 9.52
N GLY A 416 -2.72 -26.10 8.99
CA GLY A 416 -3.33 -27.38 9.29
C GLY A 416 -4.57 -27.73 8.46
N PHE A 417 -4.88 -26.97 7.40
CA PHE A 417 -5.89 -27.38 6.43
C PHE A 417 -5.38 -28.59 5.65
N ARG A 418 -6.24 -29.62 5.52
CA ARG A 418 -5.87 -30.90 4.92
C ARG A 418 -6.32 -31.04 3.48
N ARG A 419 -7.33 -30.28 3.06
CA ARG A 419 -7.91 -30.34 1.72
C ARG A 419 -8.04 -28.96 1.10
N ALA A 420 -7.72 -28.85 -0.18
CA ALA A 420 -7.93 -27.65 -0.96
C ALA A 420 -8.81 -27.95 -2.18
N ILE A 421 -9.97 -27.29 -2.27
CA ILE A 421 -10.82 -27.33 -3.46
C ILE A 421 -10.33 -26.29 -4.42
N VAL A 422 -9.84 -26.76 -5.58
CA VAL A 422 -9.08 -25.97 -6.55
C VAL A 422 -9.52 -26.24 -7.99
N PRO A 423 -9.26 -25.31 -8.92
CA PRO A 423 -9.48 -25.56 -10.35
C PRO A 423 -8.63 -26.75 -10.87
N PRO A 424 -8.90 -27.21 -12.11
CA PRO A 424 -8.05 -28.21 -12.76
C PRO A 424 -6.67 -27.61 -13.04
N LEU A 425 -5.70 -27.91 -12.18
CA LEU A 425 -4.33 -27.44 -12.29
C LEU A 425 -3.52 -28.31 -13.25
N LYS A 426 -2.76 -27.68 -14.14
CA LYS A 426 -1.72 -28.37 -14.88
C LYS A 426 -0.60 -28.75 -13.92
N GLU A 427 0.02 -29.90 -14.12
CA GLU A 427 1.16 -30.46 -13.38
C GLU A 427 1.69 -29.62 -12.21
N LEU A 428 1.12 -29.85 -11.02
CA LEU A 428 1.61 -29.27 -9.78
C LEU A 428 2.28 -30.39 -8.98
N GLU A 429 3.50 -30.14 -8.52
CA GLU A 429 4.14 -31.04 -7.57
C GLU A 429 3.31 -31.15 -6.28
N PRO A 430 3.19 -32.33 -5.68
CA PRO A 430 2.49 -32.51 -4.41
C PRO A 430 3.04 -31.56 -3.36
N ILE A 431 2.15 -30.95 -2.59
CA ILE A 431 2.52 -30.13 -1.42
C ILE A 431 2.23 -30.96 -0.19
N ASP A 432 3.22 -31.13 0.66
CA ASP A 432 3.10 -31.92 1.88
C ASP A 432 1.99 -31.35 2.80
N GLY A 433 1.17 -32.24 3.30
CA GLY A 433 0.15 -31.92 4.29
C GLY A 433 -1.19 -31.43 3.74
N ILE A 434 -1.36 -31.29 2.40
CA ILE A 434 -2.62 -30.86 1.80
C ILE A 434 -2.99 -31.68 0.56
N GLU A 435 -4.21 -32.20 0.55
CA GLU A 435 -4.81 -32.94 -0.56
C GLU A 435 -5.50 -31.97 -1.53
N LEU A 436 -5.32 -32.15 -2.83
CA LEU A 436 -5.95 -31.30 -3.86
C LEU A 436 -7.21 -31.96 -4.40
N VAL A 437 -8.36 -31.39 -4.11
CA VAL A 437 -9.65 -31.76 -4.71
C VAL A 437 -9.86 -30.88 -5.93
N ARG A 438 -9.52 -31.41 -7.12
CA ARG A 438 -9.63 -30.67 -8.38
C ARG A 438 -11.07 -30.71 -8.89
N VAL A 439 -11.65 -29.54 -9.16
CA VAL A 439 -13.04 -29.41 -9.62
C VAL A 439 -13.12 -28.57 -10.90
N SER A 440 -13.89 -29.04 -11.87
CA SER A 440 -14.08 -28.34 -13.15
C SER A 440 -15.37 -27.52 -13.19
N THR A 441 -16.30 -27.80 -12.29
CA THR A 441 -17.61 -27.13 -12.22
C THR A 441 -17.93 -26.69 -10.80
N LEU A 442 -18.79 -25.68 -10.69
CA LEU A 442 -19.26 -25.17 -9.41
C LEU A 442 -20.05 -26.24 -8.63
N SER A 443 -20.84 -27.08 -9.31
CA SER A 443 -21.57 -28.19 -8.66
C SER A 443 -20.62 -29.18 -8.00
N GLN A 444 -19.52 -29.56 -8.69
CA GLN A 444 -18.50 -30.44 -8.08
C GLN A 444 -17.84 -29.82 -6.85
N ALA A 445 -17.61 -28.48 -6.90
CA ALA A 445 -17.05 -27.79 -5.75
C ALA A 445 -17.98 -27.78 -4.54
N ILE A 446 -19.28 -27.56 -4.76
CA ILE A 446 -20.29 -27.59 -3.69
C ILE A 446 -20.39 -28.99 -3.07
N GLU A 447 -20.48 -30.04 -3.90
CA GLU A 447 -20.52 -31.42 -3.44
C GLU A 447 -19.29 -31.82 -2.62
N ALA A 448 -18.09 -31.37 -3.05
CA ALA A 448 -16.84 -31.67 -2.36
C ALA A 448 -16.63 -30.86 -1.06
N ALA A 449 -17.29 -29.70 -0.94
CA ALA A 449 -17.13 -28.78 0.18
C ALA A 449 -18.10 -29.06 1.34
N LEU A 450 -19.36 -29.39 1.05
CA LEU A 450 -20.43 -29.50 2.04
C LEU A 450 -20.42 -30.88 2.76
N VAL A 451 -20.70 -30.81 4.08
CA VAL A 451 -20.81 -32.01 4.92
C VAL A 451 -22.13 -32.76 4.66
#